data_5c0b19036cf26e9c1146795a412b7af3
#
_entry.id   5c0b19036cf26e9c1146795a412b7af3
#
_cell.length_a   1.000
_cell.length_b   1.000
_cell.length_c   1.000
_cell.angle_alpha   90.00
_cell.angle_beta   90.00
_cell.angle_gamma   90.00
#
_symmetry.space_group_name_H-M   'P 1'
#
loop_
_entity.id
_entity.type
_entity.pdbx_description
1 polymer ?
#
loop_
_entity_poly.entity_id
_entity_poly.type
_entity_poly.pdbx_seq_one_letter_code
_entity_poly.pdbx_strand_id
1 'polypeptide(L)'
;MQLDLFSEVYYDIETQLSAGEVGGWENIHLMRIAVAVTWSPEDGFRQWEEPDAPNLIRHLSGFGKILSFNGDGFDSRVLSHYGDVARINGASFDILTDLKRRLNHRLSLDSLAQATLNVGKIANGLQSLQWWKEGKIQLIADYCRQDVKVLVDLVSFARQNGFVRYGDKTTGEKFTVKVNW
;
A
#
# COMPACT_ATOMS: atom_id res chain seq x y z
N MET A 1 -19.61 11.96 12.33
CA MET A 1 -19.30 11.64 10.91
C MET A 1 -20.05 10.36 10.58
N GLN A 2 -20.97 10.40 9.63
CA GLN A 2 -21.72 9.21 9.20
C GLN A 2 -20.78 8.32 8.39
N LEU A 3 -20.64 7.06 8.78
CA LEU A 3 -19.83 6.08 8.05
C LEU A 3 -20.55 5.72 6.76
N ASP A 4 -19.93 5.97 5.62
CA ASP A 4 -20.36 5.38 4.36
C ASP A 4 -19.71 3.99 4.22
N LEU A 5 -20.49 2.95 4.51
CA LEU A 5 -20.05 1.56 4.47
C LEU A 5 -19.65 1.07 3.07
N PHE A 6 -19.96 1.83 2.03
CA PHE A 6 -19.67 1.52 0.64
C PHE A 6 -18.48 2.31 0.09
N SER A 7 -17.97 3.31 0.84
CA SER A 7 -16.82 4.10 0.42
C SER A 7 -15.52 3.32 0.52
N GLU A 8 -14.65 3.52 -0.46
CA GLU A 8 -13.35 2.85 -0.54
C GLU A 8 -12.22 3.86 -0.56
N VAL A 9 -11.12 3.52 0.11
CA VAL A 9 -9.86 4.27 0.05
C VAL A 9 -8.70 3.32 -0.18
N TYR A 10 -7.75 3.74 -0.98
CA TYR A 10 -6.48 3.06 -1.23
C TYR A 10 -5.37 3.85 -0.55
N TYR A 11 -4.39 3.19 0.02
CA TYR A 11 -3.27 3.87 0.65
C TYR A 11 -1.98 3.07 0.61
N ASP A 12 -0.88 3.79 0.75
CA ASP A 12 0.47 3.28 0.88
C ASP A 12 1.30 4.24 1.74
N ILE A 13 2.34 3.74 2.41
CA ILE A 13 3.21 4.51 3.32
C ILE A 13 4.67 4.21 3.04
N GLU A 14 5.45 5.28 2.87
CA GLU A 14 6.90 5.26 2.87
C GLU A 14 7.45 5.70 4.23
N THR A 15 8.55 5.10 4.66
CA THR A 15 9.09 5.32 6.02
C THR A 15 10.40 6.09 6.02
N GLN A 16 10.68 6.74 7.16
CA GLN A 16 11.94 7.48 7.41
C GLN A 16 13.10 6.53 7.68
N LEU A 17 12.83 5.42 8.39
CA LEU A 17 13.81 4.47 8.89
C LEU A 17 13.55 3.07 8.33
N SER A 18 14.64 2.33 8.13
CA SER A 18 14.61 0.92 7.74
C SER A 18 14.42 0.00 8.94
N ALA A 19 14.10 -1.27 8.69
CA ALA A 19 14.04 -2.31 9.72
C ALA A 19 15.36 -2.43 10.50
N GLY A 20 16.51 -2.31 9.80
CA GLY A 20 17.82 -2.36 10.45
C GLY A 20 18.06 -1.20 11.42
N GLU A 21 17.60 0.01 11.09
CA GLU A 21 17.78 1.20 11.93
C GLU A 21 16.89 1.18 13.19
N VAL A 22 15.77 0.47 13.16
CA VAL A 22 14.87 0.33 14.33
C VAL A 22 15.08 -0.98 15.10
N GLY A 23 16.07 -1.79 14.73
CA GLY A 23 16.43 -3.02 15.44
C GLY A 23 15.64 -4.26 15.01
N GLY A 24 14.92 -4.23 13.90
CA GLY A 24 14.24 -5.40 13.34
C GLY A 24 12.81 -5.15 12.89
N TRP A 25 12.24 -6.11 12.17
CA TRP A 25 10.86 -6.04 11.62
C TRP A 25 9.77 -6.07 12.68
N GLU A 26 10.05 -6.51 13.89
CA GLU A 26 9.14 -6.43 15.04
C GLU A 26 8.87 -4.99 15.44
N ASN A 27 9.80 -4.08 15.16
CA ASN A 27 9.78 -2.67 15.52
C ASN A 27 9.26 -1.76 14.39
N ILE A 28 8.45 -2.27 13.44
CA ILE A 28 7.88 -1.51 12.31
C ILE A 28 7.24 -0.19 12.78
N HIS A 29 6.56 -0.18 13.91
CA HIS A 29 5.93 1.01 14.47
C HIS A 29 6.90 2.16 14.77
N LEU A 30 8.21 1.89 14.87
CA LEU A 30 9.25 2.90 15.08
C LEU A 30 9.84 3.46 13.77
N MET A 31 9.48 2.92 12.61
CA MET A 31 10.04 3.35 11.33
C MET A 31 9.60 4.75 10.90
N ARG A 32 8.53 5.27 11.47
CA ARG A 32 7.96 6.62 11.25
C ARG A 32 7.57 6.90 9.80
N ILE A 33 6.54 7.70 9.60
CA ILE A 33 6.07 8.09 8.27
C ILE A 33 7.02 9.11 7.65
N ALA A 34 7.57 8.83 6.46
CA ALA A 34 8.17 9.84 5.60
C ALA A 34 7.08 10.55 4.77
N VAL A 35 6.32 9.78 4.02
CA VAL A 35 5.16 10.21 3.23
C VAL A 35 4.14 9.09 3.24
N ALA A 36 2.86 9.43 3.31
CA ALA A 36 1.77 8.54 2.96
C ALA A 36 0.93 9.15 1.84
N VAL A 37 0.34 8.31 1.02
CA VAL A 37 -0.60 8.74 -0.03
C VAL A 37 -1.89 7.94 0.11
N THR A 38 -3.01 8.65 0.01
CA THR A 38 -4.34 8.03 -0.10
C THR A 38 -4.98 8.41 -1.42
N TRP A 39 -5.86 7.56 -1.90
CA TRP A 39 -6.74 7.84 -3.03
C TRP A 39 -8.14 7.29 -2.77
N SER A 40 -9.15 8.10 -3.03
CA SER A 40 -10.54 7.67 -3.12
C SER A 40 -11.22 8.28 -4.35
N PRO A 41 -12.35 7.72 -4.84
CA PRO A 41 -13.09 8.33 -5.94
C PRO A 41 -13.55 9.75 -5.64
N GLU A 42 -13.87 10.05 -4.40
CA GLU A 42 -14.42 11.34 -3.96
C GLU A 42 -13.34 12.41 -3.80
N ASP A 43 -12.19 12.02 -3.21
CA ASP A 43 -11.15 12.97 -2.82
C ASP A 43 -10.00 13.06 -3.85
N GLY A 44 -9.84 12.06 -4.71
CA GLY A 44 -8.66 11.90 -5.52
C GLY A 44 -7.43 11.55 -4.67
N PHE A 45 -6.25 11.91 -5.15
CA PHE A 45 -5.01 11.70 -4.42
C PHE A 45 -4.80 12.77 -3.35
N ARG A 46 -4.45 12.33 -2.12
CA ARG A 46 -3.99 13.18 -1.02
C ARG A 46 -2.63 12.70 -0.53
N GLN A 47 -1.73 13.64 -0.28
CA GLN A 47 -0.44 13.39 0.35
C GLN A 47 -0.51 13.78 1.82
N TRP A 48 0.19 13.02 2.66
CA TRP A 48 0.28 13.19 4.10
C TRP A 48 1.74 13.05 4.51
N GLU A 49 2.17 13.88 5.45
CA GLU A 49 3.46 13.80 6.08
C GLU A 49 3.33 13.43 7.56
N GLU A 50 4.41 13.15 8.24
CA GLU A 50 4.38 12.68 9.63
C GLU A 50 3.53 13.54 10.58
N PRO A 51 3.59 14.90 10.55
CA PRO A 51 2.76 15.72 11.42
C PRO A 51 1.26 15.53 11.19
N ASP A 52 0.87 15.05 10.02
CA ASP A 52 -0.52 14.80 9.66
C ASP A 52 -1.02 13.40 10.05
N ALA A 53 -0.19 12.55 10.62
CA ALA A 53 -0.52 11.15 10.92
C ALA A 53 -1.83 10.97 11.72
N PRO A 54 -2.17 11.79 12.73
CA PRO A 54 -3.46 11.68 13.42
C PRO A 54 -4.66 12.00 12.50
N ASN A 55 -4.49 12.92 11.54
CA ASN A 55 -5.51 13.26 10.55
C ASN A 55 -5.65 12.15 9.50
N LEU A 56 -4.54 11.52 9.07
CA LEU A 56 -4.53 10.36 8.20
C LEU A 56 -5.29 9.18 8.83
N ILE A 57 -5.02 8.85 10.11
CA ILE A 57 -5.76 7.80 10.84
C ILE A 57 -7.25 8.12 10.85
N ARG A 58 -7.63 9.37 11.15
CA ARG A 58 -9.04 9.79 11.16
C ARG A 58 -9.66 9.69 9.76
N HIS A 59 -8.93 10.10 8.73
CA HIS A 59 -9.37 10.00 7.34
C HIS A 59 -9.63 8.56 6.93
N LEU A 60 -8.64 7.66 7.09
CA LEU A 60 -8.77 6.24 6.77
C LEU A 60 -9.92 5.58 7.55
N SER A 61 -10.06 5.92 8.84
CA SER A 61 -11.12 5.38 9.70
C SER A 61 -12.54 5.77 9.26
N GLY A 62 -12.68 6.73 8.36
CA GLY A 62 -13.96 7.16 7.80
C GLY A 62 -14.52 6.25 6.70
N PHE A 63 -13.71 5.35 6.14
CA PHE A 63 -14.09 4.50 5.00
C PHE A 63 -14.60 3.13 5.44
N GLY A 64 -15.49 2.56 4.61
CA GLY A 64 -16.04 1.22 4.82
C GLY A 64 -15.08 0.12 4.37
N LYS A 65 -14.22 0.40 3.39
CA LYS A 65 -13.20 -0.53 2.89
C LYS A 65 -11.89 0.20 2.63
N ILE A 66 -10.81 -0.34 3.18
CA ILE A 66 -9.46 0.24 3.09
C ILE A 66 -8.56 -0.74 2.35
N LEU A 67 -8.15 -0.37 1.13
CA LEU A 67 -7.36 -1.24 0.26
C LEU A 67 -5.88 -0.88 0.33
N SER A 68 -5.05 -1.91 0.45
CA SER A 68 -3.59 -1.77 0.52
C SER A 68 -2.88 -2.98 -0.08
N PHE A 69 -1.57 -2.89 -0.21
CA PHE A 69 -0.71 -4.01 -0.57
C PHE A 69 0.31 -4.28 0.53
N ASN A 70 0.08 -5.27 1.37
CA ASN A 70 0.82 -5.57 2.60
C ASN A 70 0.55 -4.58 3.76
N GLY A 71 -0.54 -3.84 3.69
CA GLY A 71 -0.87 -2.84 4.71
C GLY A 71 -1.11 -3.43 6.09
N ASP A 72 -1.70 -4.63 6.18
CA ASP A 72 -1.88 -5.34 7.45
C ASP A 72 -0.52 -5.70 8.09
N GLY A 73 0.46 -6.05 7.26
CA GLY A 73 1.78 -6.45 7.69
C GLY A 73 2.74 -5.29 7.93
N PHE A 74 2.46 -4.11 7.36
CA PHE A 74 3.39 -2.99 7.36
C PHE A 74 2.74 -1.66 7.70
N ASP A 75 1.95 -1.10 6.81
CA ASP A 75 1.45 0.28 6.89
C ASP A 75 0.64 0.57 8.14
N SER A 76 -0.29 -0.33 8.51
CA SER A 76 -1.09 -0.18 9.72
C SER A 76 -0.24 -0.27 10.99
N ARG A 77 0.85 -1.03 10.95
CA ARG A 77 1.81 -1.10 12.06
C ARG A 77 2.64 0.18 12.18
N VAL A 78 3.02 0.80 11.06
CA VAL A 78 3.64 2.14 11.09
C VAL A 78 2.66 3.16 11.69
N LEU A 79 1.40 3.15 11.26
CA LEU A 79 0.35 4.04 11.78
C LEU A 79 0.09 3.85 13.28
N SER A 80 0.25 2.64 13.82
CA SER A 80 0.02 2.36 15.24
C SER A 80 0.94 3.14 16.20
N HIS A 81 2.03 3.72 15.69
CA HIS A 81 2.87 4.66 16.44
C HIS A 81 2.13 5.96 16.79
N TYR A 82 1.17 6.38 15.96
CA TYR A 82 0.53 7.69 16.03
C TYR A 82 -0.89 7.66 16.60
N GLY A 83 -1.47 6.47 16.79
CA GLY A 83 -2.81 6.34 17.33
C GLY A 83 -3.42 4.95 17.19
N ASP A 84 -4.70 4.85 17.56
CA ASP A 84 -5.46 3.60 17.45
C ASP A 84 -5.80 3.31 15.98
N VAL A 85 -5.42 2.12 15.54
CA VAL A 85 -5.64 1.62 14.16
C VAL A 85 -6.67 0.49 14.10
N ALA A 86 -7.39 0.19 15.20
CA ALA A 86 -8.34 -0.91 15.25
C ALA A 86 -9.42 -0.80 14.15
N ARG A 87 -9.91 0.43 13.90
CA ARG A 87 -10.89 0.68 12.85
C ARG A 87 -10.32 0.47 11.46
N ILE A 88 -9.07 0.88 11.21
CA ILE A 88 -8.36 0.65 9.95
C ILE A 88 -8.22 -0.85 9.70
N ASN A 89 -7.72 -1.59 10.69
CA ASN A 89 -7.55 -3.04 10.60
C ASN A 89 -8.88 -3.77 10.39
N GLY A 90 -9.97 -3.30 11.01
CA GLY A 90 -11.31 -3.88 10.87
C GLY A 90 -11.95 -3.65 9.48
N ALA A 91 -11.55 -2.61 8.75
CA ALA A 91 -12.03 -2.28 7.41
C ALA A 91 -11.02 -2.66 6.31
N SER A 92 -9.87 -3.24 6.70
CA SER A 92 -8.77 -3.55 5.77
C SER A 92 -9.12 -4.66 4.79
N PHE A 93 -8.73 -4.44 3.53
CA PHE A 93 -8.65 -5.44 2.50
C PHE A 93 -7.24 -5.44 1.90
N ASP A 94 -6.36 -6.26 2.46
CA ASP A 94 -4.97 -6.39 2.02
C ASP A 94 -4.86 -7.35 0.83
N ILE A 95 -4.54 -6.81 -0.33
CA ILE A 95 -4.40 -7.54 -1.61
C ILE A 95 -3.31 -8.62 -1.52
N LEU A 96 -2.18 -8.33 -0.87
CA LEU A 96 -1.12 -9.33 -0.71
C LEU A 96 -1.58 -10.49 0.17
N THR A 97 -2.30 -10.22 1.24
CA THR A 97 -2.85 -11.25 2.14
C THR A 97 -3.86 -12.14 1.40
N ASP A 98 -4.76 -11.57 0.58
CA ASP A 98 -5.69 -12.35 -0.24
C ASP A 98 -4.97 -13.23 -1.26
N LEU A 99 -4.01 -12.67 -2.00
CA LEU A 99 -3.22 -13.42 -2.98
C LEU A 99 -2.36 -14.51 -2.34
N LYS A 100 -1.72 -14.23 -1.20
CA LYS A 100 -0.94 -15.23 -0.45
C LYS A 100 -1.81 -16.42 0.00
N ARG A 101 -3.05 -16.15 0.41
CA ARG A 101 -4.00 -17.21 0.78
C ARG A 101 -4.39 -18.09 -0.41
N ARG A 102 -4.51 -17.52 -1.61
CA ARG A 102 -4.85 -18.25 -2.84
C ARG A 102 -3.69 -19.03 -3.41
N LEU A 103 -2.47 -18.48 -3.34
CA LEU A 103 -1.29 -19.02 -4.03
C LEU A 103 -0.32 -19.76 -3.12
N ASN A 104 -0.45 -19.62 -1.81
CA ASN A 104 0.46 -20.15 -0.79
C ASN A 104 1.91 -19.63 -0.91
N HIS A 105 2.12 -18.51 -1.61
CA HIS A 105 3.41 -17.79 -1.65
C HIS A 105 3.18 -16.29 -1.79
N ARG A 106 4.23 -15.50 -1.52
CA ARG A 106 4.20 -14.04 -1.55
C ARG A 106 4.53 -13.52 -2.96
N LEU A 107 3.76 -12.56 -3.43
CA LEU A 107 4.04 -11.78 -4.64
C LEU A 107 4.52 -10.37 -4.28
N SER A 108 5.17 -9.69 -5.22
CA SER A 108 5.43 -8.25 -5.13
C SER A 108 4.40 -7.46 -5.95
N LEU A 109 4.14 -6.22 -5.56
CA LEU A 109 3.30 -5.31 -6.31
C LEU A 109 3.83 -5.12 -7.74
N ASP A 110 5.16 -4.97 -7.89
CA ASP A 110 5.82 -4.87 -9.20
C ASP A 110 5.54 -6.05 -10.12
N SER A 111 5.59 -7.30 -9.59
CA SER A 111 5.32 -8.51 -10.39
C SER A 111 3.89 -8.51 -10.92
N LEU A 112 2.93 -8.10 -10.08
CA LEU A 112 1.52 -7.98 -10.46
C LEU A 112 1.31 -6.86 -11.48
N ALA A 113 1.89 -5.69 -11.23
CA ALA A 113 1.81 -4.52 -12.13
C ALA A 113 2.36 -4.84 -13.52
N GLN A 114 3.57 -5.41 -13.57
CA GLN A 114 4.21 -5.79 -14.83
C GLN A 114 3.42 -6.84 -15.60
N ALA A 115 2.96 -7.89 -14.92
CA ALA A 115 2.28 -9.00 -15.59
C ALA A 115 0.83 -8.69 -15.97
N THR A 116 0.13 -7.89 -15.15
CA THR A 116 -1.29 -7.56 -15.34
C THR A 116 -1.50 -6.31 -16.17
N LEU A 117 -0.77 -5.23 -15.86
CA LEU A 117 -0.98 -3.89 -16.41
C LEU A 117 0.09 -3.49 -17.43
N ASN A 118 1.17 -4.27 -17.55
CA ASN A 118 2.37 -3.94 -18.34
C ASN A 118 3.06 -2.63 -17.87
N VAL A 119 3.00 -2.35 -16.57
CA VAL A 119 3.64 -1.20 -15.92
C VAL A 119 4.97 -1.65 -15.34
N GLY A 120 6.06 -1.01 -15.77
CA GLY A 120 7.42 -1.28 -15.28
C GLY A 120 7.67 -0.70 -13.89
N LYS A 121 8.73 -1.22 -13.26
CA LYS A 121 9.21 -0.75 -11.96
C LYS A 121 9.78 0.67 -12.06
N ILE A 122 9.44 1.56 -11.13
CA ILE A 122 9.94 2.93 -11.08
C ILE A 122 11.06 3.08 -10.03
N ALA A 123 10.87 2.52 -8.84
CA ALA A 123 11.82 2.57 -7.73
C ALA A 123 11.62 1.37 -6.78
N ASN A 124 12.22 1.41 -5.61
CA ASN A 124 11.97 0.45 -4.53
C ASN A 124 12.08 1.15 -3.17
N GLY A 125 11.60 0.52 -2.09
CA GLY A 125 11.60 1.08 -0.76
C GLY A 125 12.98 1.47 -0.21
N LEU A 126 14.08 0.82 -0.67
CA LEU A 126 15.44 1.24 -0.30
C LEU A 126 15.81 2.59 -0.92
N GLN A 127 15.32 2.85 -2.12
CA GLN A 127 15.52 4.15 -2.79
C GLN A 127 14.74 5.26 -2.07
N SER A 128 13.54 4.97 -1.56
CA SER A 128 12.73 5.89 -0.77
C SER A 128 13.47 6.31 0.52
N LEU A 129 14.07 5.36 1.25
CA LEU A 129 14.89 5.64 2.43
C LEU A 129 16.10 6.54 2.13
N GLN A 130 16.74 6.33 0.96
CA GLN A 130 17.85 7.18 0.54
C GLN A 130 17.36 8.60 0.23
N TRP A 131 16.23 8.76 -0.46
CA TRP A 131 15.62 10.06 -0.73
C TRP A 131 15.23 10.80 0.56
N TRP A 132 14.76 10.07 1.57
CA TRP A 132 14.47 10.67 2.88
C TRP A 132 15.74 11.30 3.48
N LYS A 133 16.85 10.56 3.52
CA LYS A 133 18.14 11.05 4.03
C LYS A 133 18.69 12.25 3.26
N GLU A 134 18.32 12.35 1.97
CA GLU A 134 18.71 13.46 1.09
C GLU A 134 17.70 14.62 1.11
N GLY A 135 16.61 14.54 1.88
CA GLY A 135 15.55 15.58 1.92
C GLY A 135 14.71 15.67 0.66
N LYS A 136 14.70 14.64 -0.18
CA LYS A 136 13.98 14.60 -1.47
C LYS A 136 12.53 14.13 -1.30
N ILE A 137 11.76 14.84 -0.48
CA ILE A 137 10.40 14.44 -0.07
C ILE A 137 9.46 14.26 -1.28
N GLN A 138 9.57 15.14 -2.29
CA GLN A 138 8.72 15.05 -3.48
C GLN A 138 8.94 13.75 -4.26
N LEU A 139 10.17 13.25 -4.35
CA LEU A 139 10.44 11.97 -5.02
C LEU A 139 9.81 10.79 -4.26
N ILE A 140 9.79 10.85 -2.91
CA ILE A 140 9.10 9.85 -2.08
C ILE A 140 7.60 9.92 -2.33
N ALA A 141 7.03 11.12 -2.35
CA ALA A 141 5.61 11.34 -2.60
C ALA A 141 5.18 10.83 -3.98
N ASP A 142 5.97 11.10 -5.01
CA ASP A 142 5.70 10.66 -6.38
C ASP A 142 5.77 9.13 -6.49
N TYR A 143 6.71 8.50 -5.79
CA TYR A 143 6.85 7.05 -5.73
C TYR A 143 5.66 6.40 -4.99
N CYS A 144 5.36 6.85 -3.77
CA CYS A 144 4.22 6.38 -2.99
C CYS A 144 2.89 6.55 -3.76
N ARG A 145 2.70 7.71 -4.42
CA ARG A 145 1.55 7.98 -5.28
C ARG A 145 1.45 7.01 -6.45
N GLN A 146 2.58 6.63 -7.04
CA GLN A 146 2.61 5.65 -8.12
C GLN A 146 2.20 4.26 -7.63
N ASP A 147 2.63 3.84 -6.44
CA ASP A 147 2.24 2.56 -5.85
C ASP A 147 0.74 2.52 -5.55
N VAL A 148 0.17 3.60 -4.99
CA VAL A 148 -1.29 3.73 -4.82
C VAL A 148 -2.01 3.70 -6.17
N LYS A 149 -1.51 4.39 -7.20
CA LYS A 149 -2.10 4.36 -8.54
C LYS A 149 -2.11 2.95 -9.13
N VAL A 150 -1.00 2.24 -9.03
CA VAL A 150 -0.89 0.84 -9.48
C VAL A 150 -1.89 -0.04 -8.75
N LEU A 151 -2.06 0.15 -7.44
CA LEU A 151 -3.04 -0.60 -6.65
C LEU A 151 -4.48 -0.34 -7.13
N VAL A 152 -4.84 0.91 -7.38
CA VAL A 152 -6.16 1.31 -7.94
C VAL A 152 -6.39 0.65 -9.31
N ASP A 153 -5.40 0.74 -10.21
CA ASP A 153 -5.49 0.18 -11.56
C ASP A 153 -5.60 -1.37 -11.52
N LEU A 154 -4.86 -2.05 -10.62
CA LEU A 154 -4.94 -3.50 -10.42
C LEU A 154 -6.32 -3.94 -9.95
N VAL A 155 -6.89 -3.24 -8.97
CA VAL A 155 -8.23 -3.56 -8.46
C VAL A 155 -9.30 -3.30 -9.53
N SER A 156 -9.18 -2.20 -10.26
CA SER A 156 -10.06 -1.90 -11.39
C SER A 156 -10.02 -3.00 -12.46
N PHE A 157 -8.80 -3.40 -12.87
CA PHE A 157 -8.62 -4.50 -13.83
C PHE A 157 -9.23 -5.81 -13.30
N ALA A 158 -8.96 -6.15 -12.03
CA ALA A 158 -9.46 -7.37 -11.41
C ALA A 158 -11.00 -7.42 -11.38
N ARG A 159 -11.65 -6.31 -11.04
CA ARG A 159 -13.12 -6.19 -11.04
C ARG A 159 -13.74 -6.37 -12.42
N GLN A 160 -13.08 -5.85 -13.45
CA GLN A 160 -13.55 -5.98 -14.83
C GLN A 160 -13.34 -7.37 -15.42
N ASN A 161 -12.26 -8.05 -15.04
CA ASN A 161 -11.78 -9.28 -15.69
C ASN A 161 -11.95 -10.53 -14.83
N GLY A 162 -12.10 -10.41 -13.51
CA GLY A 162 -12.20 -11.54 -12.57
C GLY A 162 -10.86 -12.24 -12.28
N PHE A 163 -9.74 -11.66 -12.70
CA PHE A 163 -8.41 -12.21 -12.45
C PHE A 163 -7.32 -11.13 -12.47
N VAL A 164 -6.15 -11.48 -11.94
CA VAL A 164 -4.88 -10.77 -12.16
C VAL A 164 -3.80 -11.74 -12.63
N ARG A 165 -2.68 -11.21 -13.15
CA ARG A 165 -1.54 -12.00 -13.60
C ARG A 165 -0.31 -11.67 -12.76
N TYR A 166 0.58 -12.66 -12.63
CA TYR A 166 1.90 -12.48 -12.03
C TYR A 166 2.94 -13.24 -12.84
N GLY A 167 4.18 -12.77 -12.81
CA GLY A 167 5.32 -13.40 -13.49
C GLY A 167 6.14 -14.24 -12.51
N ASP A 168 6.57 -15.41 -12.94
CA ASP A 168 7.64 -16.14 -12.27
C ASP A 168 8.98 -15.46 -12.63
N LYS A 169 9.73 -15.06 -11.61
CA LYS A 169 11.01 -14.35 -11.80
C LYS A 169 12.12 -15.24 -12.38
N THR A 170 11.97 -16.55 -12.25
CA THR A 170 12.98 -17.52 -12.68
C THR A 170 12.75 -17.95 -14.12
N THR A 171 11.50 -18.25 -14.48
CA THR A 171 11.14 -18.77 -15.80
C THR A 171 10.67 -17.68 -16.76
N GLY A 172 10.24 -16.53 -16.25
CA GLY A 172 9.58 -15.49 -17.03
C GLY A 172 8.15 -15.82 -17.45
N GLU A 173 7.63 -16.98 -17.04
CA GLU A 173 6.26 -17.39 -17.33
C GLU A 173 5.25 -16.50 -16.61
N LYS A 174 4.10 -16.28 -17.27
CA LYS A 174 2.97 -15.53 -16.69
C LYS A 174 1.89 -16.49 -16.25
N PHE A 175 1.47 -16.35 -15.00
CA PHE A 175 0.39 -17.10 -14.40
C PHE A 175 -0.82 -16.22 -14.15
N THR A 176 -2.00 -16.82 -14.10
CA THR A 176 -3.25 -16.13 -13.82
C THR A 176 -3.85 -16.64 -12.51
N VAL A 177 -4.27 -15.73 -11.65
CA VAL A 177 -5.03 -16.05 -10.44
C VAL A 177 -6.40 -15.38 -10.49
N LYS A 178 -7.46 -16.17 -10.28
CA LYS A 178 -8.83 -15.66 -10.21
C LYS A 178 -9.02 -14.92 -8.88
N VAL A 179 -9.66 -13.77 -8.96
CA VAL A 179 -9.96 -12.90 -7.80
C VAL A 179 -11.38 -12.32 -7.92
N ASN A 180 -11.90 -11.84 -6.80
CA ASN A 180 -13.24 -11.23 -6.68
C ASN A 180 -13.20 -10.03 -5.73
N TRP A 181 -12.32 -9.10 -5.99
CA TRP A 181 -12.03 -7.92 -5.13
C TRP A 181 -13.13 -6.87 -5.09
#